data_22816144d7baaf21e17ae599059301fd
#
_entry.id   22816144d7baaf21e17ae599059301fd
#
_cell.length_a   1.000
_cell.length_b   1.000
_cell.length_c   1.000
_cell.angle_alpha   90.00
_cell.angle_beta   90.00
_cell.angle_gamma   90.00
#
_symmetry.space_group_name_H-M   'P 1'
#
loop_
_entity.id
_entity.type
_entity.pdbx_description
1 polymer ?
#
loop_
_entity_poly.entity_id
_entity_poly.type
_entity_poly.pdbx_seq_one_letter_code
_entity_poly.pdbx_strand_id
1 'polypeptide(L)'
;MRRIVGILLFLLQVSISVVSAQQPNFRIEQKNDYKILTVSKLWPGADTSRTYVLYPRGSQAPAGVKADLFIQVPVQRVVLYSTTYIPALETIGELDTVVGVDNADYVYSPALRARIDAGKVVETTKNWMPDIERLIALKPDVIFNFGVGNEWDTFPKMQEAGMPVVLLADWNEQDPIARAQWAVSIAAFFNKEAQAQERVNAIAKAYNTLKTLAAGSATRPRVLINGPFQGVWTVSGGQSYMARLIADAGGDYLWSDNKSTGGLNLSIEAVFERALRADVWLNPVYGAKRLADVRALDPRFSVLPVLQKGQVWTNELRMSPKGGNDYFESAVMNPNLVLEDMIAIFHPELLPDHKFNYYKKLNE
;
A
#
# COMPACT_ATOMS: atom_id res chain seq x y z
N MET A 1 -48.14 30.55 48.34
CA MET A 1 -47.31 29.35 48.20
C MET A 1 -47.21 28.96 46.70
N ARG A 2 -46.17 29.38 45.96
CA ARG A 2 -45.92 29.08 44.58
C ARG A 2 -44.81 27.98 44.55
N ARG A 3 -45.11 26.79 44.06
CA ARG A 3 -44.15 25.72 43.85
C ARG A 3 -43.49 25.92 42.50
N ILE A 4 -42.15 26.13 42.49
CA ILE A 4 -41.32 26.15 41.31
C ILE A 4 -40.89 24.69 41.05
N VAL A 5 -41.33 24.16 39.92
CA VAL A 5 -40.88 22.84 39.42
C VAL A 5 -39.65 23.11 38.54
N GLY A 6 -38.47 22.72 39.03
CA GLY A 6 -37.24 22.79 38.28
C GLY A 6 -37.14 21.58 37.34
N ILE A 7 -37.13 21.81 36.03
CA ILE A 7 -36.86 20.81 35.04
C ILE A 7 -35.32 20.68 34.88
N LEU A 8 -34.75 19.57 35.34
CA LEU A 8 -33.34 19.21 35.09
C LEU A 8 -33.21 18.68 33.68
N LEU A 9 -32.64 19.47 32.75
CA LEU A 9 -32.22 18.96 31.45
C LEU A 9 -30.90 18.16 31.61
N PHE A 10 -30.96 16.86 31.47
CA PHE A 10 -29.77 16.00 31.31
C PHE A 10 -29.29 16.11 29.88
N LEU A 11 -28.21 16.87 29.64
CA LEU A 11 -27.47 16.88 28.40
C LEU A 11 -26.63 15.59 28.33
N LEU A 12 -27.10 14.64 27.55
CA LEU A 12 -26.32 13.44 27.19
C LEU A 12 -25.17 13.90 26.27
N GLN A 13 -23.98 14.09 26.81
CA GLN A 13 -22.76 14.26 25.99
C GLN A 13 -22.43 12.93 25.35
N VAL A 14 -22.82 12.73 24.10
CA VAL A 14 -22.29 11.64 23.25
C VAL A 14 -20.86 12.02 22.89
N SER A 15 -19.91 11.45 23.62
CA SER A 15 -18.50 11.53 23.27
C SER A 15 -18.28 10.68 22.00
N ILE A 16 -18.30 11.31 20.84
CA ILE A 16 -17.83 10.69 19.61
C ILE A 16 -16.31 10.58 19.75
N SER A 17 -15.83 9.39 20.11
CA SER A 17 -14.40 9.07 20.03
C SER A 17 -14.02 9.05 18.55
N VAL A 18 -13.50 10.16 18.06
CA VAL A 18 -12.79 10.19 16.78
C VAL A 18 -11.57 9.31 16.97
N VAL A 19 -11.59 8.09 16.45
CA VAL A 19 -10.39 7.27 16.33
C VAL A 19 -9.45 8.06 15.43
N SER A 20 -8.43 8.67 16.05
CA SER A 20 -7.39 9.41 15.33
C SER A 20 -6.69 8.43 14.41
N ALA A 21 -6.89 8.57 13.10
CA ALA A 21 -6.07 7.86 12.12
C ALA A 21 -4.60 8.18 12.39
N GLN A 22 -3.74 7.17 12.30
CA GLN A 22 -2.30 7.38 12.44
C GLN A 22 -1.86 8.38 11.38
N GLN A 23 -1.09 9.39 11.78
CA GLN A 23 -0.55 10.36 10.83
C GLN A 23 0.45 9.65 9.91
N PRO A 24 0.43 9.93 8.60
CA PRO A 24 1.39 9.33 7.67
C PRO A 24 2.81 9.81 7.96
N ASN A 25 3.79 9.06 7.50
CA ASN A 25 5.21 9.37 7.67
C ASN A 25 5.70 10.50 6.74
N PHE A 26 4.81 11.40 6.33
CA PHE A 26 5.14 12.63 5.62
C PHE A 26 4.37 13.81 6.19
N ARG A 27 4.86 15.01 5.89
CA ARG A 27 4.21 16.29 6.22
C ARG A 27 4.39 17.27 5.07
N ILE A 28 3.34 18.00 4.73
CA ILE A 28 3.37 19.11 3.77
C ILE A 28 3.12 20.40 4.52
N GLU A 29 4.04 21.34 4.40
CA GLU A 29 3.90 22.69 4.94
C GLU A 29 3.74 23.68 3.79
N GLN A 30 2.60 24.39 3.74
CA GLN A 30 2.42 25.50 2.81
C GLN A 30 3.16 26.72 3.34
N LYS A 31 4.01 27.30 2.50
CA LYS A 31 4.63 28.63 2.68
C LYS A 31 3.98 29.60 1.70
N ASN A 32 4.40 30.87 1.69
CA ASN A 32 3.77 31.88 0.82
C ASN A 32 3.77 31.42 -0.65
N ASP A 33 4.96 31.13 -1.20
CA ASP A 33 5.15 30.86 -2.63
C ASP A 33 5.62 29.44 -2.93
N TYR A 34 5.79 28.58 -1.92
CA TYR A 34 6.28 27.23 -2.09
C TYR A 34 5.74 26.29 -1.01
N LYS A 35 5.96 25.00 -1.19
CA LYS A 35 5.63 23.97 -0.20
C LYS A 35 6.90 23.26 0.25
N ILE A 36 6.89 22.78 1.49
CA ILE A 36 7.93 21.90 2.01
C ILE A 36 7.28 20.54 2.27
N LEU A 37 7.71 19.52 1.54
CA LEU A 37 7.38 18.13 1.81
C LEU A 37 8.52 17.50 2.60
N THR A 38 8.22 17.06 3.82
CA THR A 38 9.15 16.28 4.65
C THR A 38 8.69 14.85 4.71
N VAL A 39 9.56 13.91 4.35
CA VAL A 39 9.35 12.46 4.44
C VAL A 39 10.23 11.91 5.56
N SER A 40 9.62 11.26 6.52
CA SER A 40 10.29 10.61 7.66
C SER A 40 10.14 9.09 7.58
N LYS A 41 10.92 8.36 8.39
CA LYS A 41 10.88 6.89 8.44
C LYS A 41 10.96 6.26 7.05
N LEU A 42 11.96 6.64 6.29
CA LEU A 42 12.17 6.20 4.90
C LEU A 42 12.15 4.67 4.75
N TRP A 43 12.66 3.96 5.77
CA TRP A 43 12.64 2.51 5.93
C TRP A 43 12.63 2.14 7.42
N PRO A 44 12.39 0.88 7.81
CA PRO A 44 12.44 0.45 9.19
C PRO A 44 13.81 0.75 9.84
N GLY A 45 13.80 1.47 10.97
CA GLY A 45 15.03 1.88 11.67
C GLY A 45 15.72 3.11 11.08
N ALA A 46 15.19 3.76 10.05
CA ALA A 46 15.73 5.02 9.55
C ALA A 46 15.46 6.18 10.53
N ASP A 47 16.52 6.82 11.01
CA ASP A 47 16.46 8.03 11.86
C ASP A 47 16.53 9.33 11.03
N THR A 48 16.71 9.21 9.72
CA THR A 48 16.82 10.35 8.81
C THR A 48 15.50 10.67 8.13
N SER A 49 15.30 11.95 7.83
CA SER A 49 14.22 12.44 6.98
C SER A 49 14.77 13.04 5.69
N ARG A 50 13.91 13.20 4.69
CA ARG A 50 14.18 13.95 3.46
C ARG A 50 13.25 15.14 3.37
N THR A 51 13.78 16.25 2.91
CA THR A 51 13.04 17.51 2.74
C THR A 51 13.09 17.94 1.29
N TYR A 52 11.93 18.15 0.70
CA TYR A 52 11.76 18.57 -0.67
C TYR A 52 11.04 19.92 -0.71
N VAL A 53 11.60 20.89 -1.45
CA VAL A 53 10.96 22.19 -1.68
C VAL A 53 10.30 22.17 -3.04
N LEU A 54 8.98 22.36 -3.06
CA LEU A 54 8.16 22.41 -4.25
C LEU A 54 7.79 23.88 -4.52
N TYR A 55 8.29 24.45 -5.61
CA TYR A 55 8.11 25.87 -5.92
C TYR A 55 7.56 26.06 -7.35
N PRO A 56 6.90 27.21 -7.64
CA PRO A 56 6.21 27.39 -8.91
C PRO A 56 7.16 27.31 -10.11
N ARG A 57 6.71 26.61 -11.16
CA ARG A 57 7.44 26.49 -12.41
C ARG A 57 7.66 27.89 -13.03
N GLY A 58 8.89 28.14 -13.48
CA GLY A 58 9.30 29.44 -14.05
C GLY A 58 9.70 30.48 -13.01
N SER A 59 9.57 30.21 -11.71
CA SER A 59 10.11 31.08 -10.65
C SER A 59 11.52 30.67 -10.23
N GLN A 60 12.16 31.50 -9.42
CA GLN A 60 13.44 31.16 -8.78
C GLN A 60 13.18 30.32 -7.53
N ALA A 61 14.09 29.39 -7.23
CA ALA A 61 14.06 28.64 -5.99
C ALA A 61 14.13 29.58 -4.78
N PRO A 62 13.36 29.32 -3.70
CA PRO A 62 13.34 30.18 -2.52
C PRO A 62 14.71 30.21 -1.85
N ALA A 63 15.22 31.42 -1.59
CA ALA A 63 16.51 31.61 -0.95
C ALA A 63 16.46 31.31 0.56
N GLY A 64 17.58 30.84 1.11
CA GLY A 64 17.72 30.63 2.56
C GLY A 64 17.01 29.39 3.12
N VAL A 65 16.39 28.57 2.26
CA VAL A 65 15.76 27.30 2.65
C VAL A 65 16.74 26.16 2.46
N LYS A 66 16.85 25.29 3.46
CA LYS A 66 17.63 24.04 3.35
C LYS A 66 16.70 22.90 2.94
N ALA A 67 17.06 22.18 1.89
CA ALA A 67 16.34 21.01 1.41
C ALA A 67 17.31 20.05 0.72
N ASP A 68 16.90 18.77 0.65
CA ASP A 68 17.63 17.75 -0.13
C ASP A 68 17.45 17.99 -1.63
N LEU A 69 16.29 18.50 -2.04
CA LEU A 69 16.00 18.76 -3.46
C LEU A 69 14.99 19.91 -3.61
N PHE A 70 15.16 20.70 -4.67
CA PHE A 70 14.25 21.76 -5.10
C PHE A 70 13.60 21.36 -6.42
N ILE A 71 12.26 21.34 -6.48
CA ILE A 71 11.49 20.84 -7.62
C ILE A 71 10.49 21.89 -8.07
N GLN A 72 10.50 22.19 -9.36
CA GLN A 72 9.51 23.08 -9.96
C GLN A 72 8.18 22.33 -10.16
N VAL A 73 7.08 22.91 -9.69
CA VAL A 73 5.73 22.34 -9.80
C VAL A 73 4.77 23.27 -10.56
N PRO A 74 3.79 22.73 -11.33
CA PRO A 74 3.54 21.30 -11.52
C PRO A 74 4.65 20.62 -12.34
N VAL A 75 4.95 19.36 -11.98
CA VAL A 75 5.87 18.52 -12.75
C VAL A 75 5.20 18.03 -14.03
N GLN A 76 6.00 17.81 -15.07
CA GLN A 76 5.52 17.44 -16.41
C GLN A 76 6.09 16.12 -16.91
N ARG A 77 7.21 15.68 -16.33
CA ARG A 77 7.91 14.45 -16.73
C ARG A 77 8.28 13.63 -15.50
N VAL A 78 7.59 12.52 -15.31
CA VAL A 78 7.69 11.68 -14.12
C VAL A 78 8.23 10.30 -14.49
N VAL A 79 9.14 9.78 -13.68
CA VAL A 79 9.56 8.38 -13.73
C VAL A 79 9.16 7.70 -12.42
N LEU A 80 8.63 6.45 -12.50
CA LEU A 80 8.11 5.70 -11.37
C LEU A 80 8.96 4.44 -11.12
N TYR A 81 9.47 4.32 -9.91
CA TYR A 81 10.19 3.12 -9.44
C TYR A 81 9.34 2.25 -8.51
N SER A 82 8.03 2.49 -8.46
CA SER A 82 7.04 1.59 -7.86
C SER A 82 5.70 1.74 -8.56
N THR A 83 5.00 0.63 -8.75
CA THR A 83 3.62 0.61 -9.27
C THR A 83 2.63 1.21 -8.28
N THR A 84 2.96 1.28 -6.99
CA THR A 84 2.11 1.85 -5.93
C THR A 84 1.79 3.33 -6.14
N TYR A 85 2.58 4.04 -6.96
CA TYR A 85 2.38 5.46 -7.26
C TYR A 85 1.40 5.72 -8.41
N ILE A 86 1.15 4.72 -9.25
CA ILE A 86 0.29 4.83 -10.45
C ILE A 86 -1.13 5.26 -10.08
N PRO A 87 -1.83 4.63 -9.10
CA PRO A 87 -3.22 4.98 -8.79
C PRO A 87 -3.38 6.41 -8.23
N ALA A 88 -2.33 6.97 -7.60
CA ALA A 88 -2.35 8.37 -7.20
C ALA A 88 -2.40 9.30 -8.42
N LEU A 89 -1.57 9.03 -9.45
CA LEU A 89 -1.54 9.80 -10.69
C LEU A 89 -2.84 9.63 -11.49
N GLU A 90 -3.43 8.44 -11.52
CA GLU A 90 -4.75 8.21 -12.11
C GLU A 90 -5.83 9.04 -11.42
N THR A 91 -5.83 9.03 -10.07
CA THR A 91 -6.81 9.77 -9.26
C THR A 91 -6.80 11.27 -9.56
N ILE A 92 -5.63 11.85 -9.78
CA ILE A 92 -5.49 13.30 -10.05
C ILE A 92 -5.44 13.64 -11.55
N GLY A 93 -5.57 12.62 -12.44
CA GLY A 93 -5.57 12.82 -13.90
C GLY A 93 -4.22 13.23 -14.48
N GLU A 94 -3.11 12.77 -13.89
CA GLU A 94 -1.74 13.15 -14.30
C GLU A 94 -0.93 11.97 -14.88
N LEU A 95 -1.60 10.88 -15.26
CA LEU A 95 -0.94 9.71 -15.83
C LEU A 95 -0.16 10.02 -17.12
N ASP A 96 -0.58 11.06 -17.84
CA ASP A 96 0.08 11.50 -19.07
C ASP A 96 1.48 12.10 -18.86
N THR A 97 1.81 12.50 -17.65
CA THR A 97 3.14 12.98 -17.28
C THR A 97 4.17 11.88 -17.13
N VAL A 98 3.75 10.61 -16.98
CA VAL A 98 4.65 9.46 -16.85
C VAL A 98 5.38 9.22 -18.17
N VAL A 99 6.70 9.25 -18.12
CA VAL A 99 7.59 9.01 -19.26
C VAL A 99 8.48 7.78 -19.08
N GLY A 100 8.57 7.24 -17.87
CA GLY A 100 9.32 6.03 -17.58
C GLY A 100 8.80 5.29 -16.36
N VAL A 101 9.02 3.99 -16.36
CA VAL A 101 8.73 3.09 -15.24
C VAL A 101 9.94 2.22 -14.98
N ASP A 102 10.09 1.74 -13.76
CA ASP A 102 11.12 0.77 -13.37
C ASP A 102 11.04 -0.48 -14.27
N ASN A 103 9.99 -1.25 -14.12
CA ASN A 103 9.73 -2.46 -14.90
C ASN A 103 8.31 -2.39 -15.50
N ALA A 104 8.27 -2.42 -16.82
CA ALA A 104 7.01 -2.33 -17.57
C ALA A 104 6.08 -3.54 -17.35
N ASP A 105 6.63 -4.74 -17.12
CA ASP A 105 5.82 -5.95 -16.96
C ASP A 105 5.04 -5.97 -15.64
N TYR A 106 5.50 -5.23 -14.62
CA TYR A 106 4.79 -5.11 -13.33
C TYR A 106 3.60 -4.16 -13.37
N VAL A 107 3.46 -3.33 -14.41
CA VAL A 107 2.34 -2.40 -14.53
C VAL A 107 1.06 -3.16 -14.86
N TYR A 108 0.02 -2.96 -14.02
CA TYR A 108 -1.33 -3.46 -14.25
C TYR A 108 -2.20 -2.45 -14.99
N SER A 109 -2.17 -1.16 -14.64
CA SER A 109 -3.04 -0.09 -15.18
C SER A 109 -3.22 -0.20 -16.69
N PRO A 110 -4.45 -0.45 -17.20
CA PRO A 110 -4.68 -0.51 -18.64
C PRO A 110 -4.32 0.78 -19.37
N ALA A 111 -4.54 1.93 -18.73
CA ALA A 111 -4.22 3.23 -19.31
C ALA A 111 -2.70 3.43 -19.44
N LEU A 112 -1.92 3.08 -18.41
CA LEU A 112 -0.47 3.18 -18.47
C LEU A 112 0.13 2.11 -19.40
N ARG A 113 -0.43 0.89 -19.39
CA ARG A 113 -0.06 -0.17 -20.36
C ARG A 113 -0.20 0.30 -21.81
N ALA A 114 -1.33 0.93 -22.16
CA ALA A 114 -1.53 1.45 -23.51
C ALA A 114 -0.45 2.49 -23.90
N ARG A 115 0.03 3.30 -22.95
CA ARG A 115 1.11 4.27 -23.19
C ARG A 115 2.47 3.60 -23.35
N ILE A 116 2.74 2.51 -22.58
CA ILE A 116 3.93 1.69 -22.72
C ILE A 116 3.95 1.02 -24.09
N ASP A 117 2.85 0.40 -24.49
CA ASP A 117 2.71 -0.29 -25.78
C ASP A 117 2.84 0.68 -26.97
N ALA A 118 2.42 1.93 -26.80
CA ALA A 118 2.61 3.03 -27.76
C ALA A 118 4.02 3.65 -27.75
N GLY A 119 4.94 3.16 -26.94
CA GLY A 119 6.32 3.70 -26.81
C GLY A 119 6.42 5.08 -26.15
N LYS A 120 5.33 5.57 -25.53
CA LYS A 120 5.31 6.88 -24.82
C LYS A 120 5.89 6.80 -23.41
N VAL A 121 5.94 5.62 -22.84
CA VAL A 121 6.53 5.32 -21.54
C VAL A 121 7.52 4.17 -21.73
N VAL A 122 8.73 4.32 -21.22
CA VAL A 122 9.81 3.33 -21.40
C VAL A 122 10.24 2.74 -20.07
N GLU A 123 10.73 1.51 -20.12
CA GLU A 123 11.39 0.88 -18.98
C GLU A 123 12.74 1.54 -18.73
N THR A 124 13.05 1.83 -17.47
CA THR A 124 14.24 2.57 -17.05
C THR A 124 15.22 1.73 -16.24
N THR A 125 14.97 0.43 -16.14
CA THR A 125 15.85 -0.55 -15.48
C THR A 125 16.41 -1.52 -16.52
N LYS A 126 17.67 -1.86 -16.38
CA LYS A 126 18.37 -2.86 -17.18
C LYS A 126 19.18 -3.76 -16.25
N ASN A 127 19.00 -5.07 -16.33
CA ASN A 127 19.68 -6.02 -15.46
C ASN A 127 19.52 -5.68 -13.96
N TRP A 128 18.33 -5.35 -13.54
CA TRP A 128 17.95 -4.97 -12.15
C TRP A 128 18.62 -3.70 -11.64
N MET A 129 19.24 -2.91 -12.52
CA MET A 129 19.90 -1.65 -12.17
C MET A 129 19.32 -0.50 -12.99
N PRO A 130 19.29 0.73 -12.45
CA PRO A 130 18.86 1.91 -13.20
C PRO A 130 19.70 2.13 -14.46
N ASP A 131 19.05 2.32 -15.59
CA ASP A 131 19.67 2.75 -16.85
C ASP A 131 19.85 4.27 -16.82
N ILE A 132 21.00 4.71 -16.29
CA ILE A 132 21.30 6.14 -16.07
C ILE A 132 21.30 6.92 -17.39
N GLU A 133 21.80 6.33 -18.49
CA GLU A 133 21.80 7.01 -19.80
C GLU A 133 20.37 7.27 -20.28
N ARG A 134 19.50 6.30 -20.13
CA ARG A 134 18.08 6.44 -20.47
C ARG A 134 17.39 7.47 -19.58
N LEU A 135 17.64 7.47 -18.27
CA LEU A 135 17.09 8.46 -17.34
C LEU A 135 17.55 9.88 -17.73
N ILE A 136 18.84 10.08 -18.08
CA ILE A 136 19.35 11.36 -18.58
C ILE A 136 18.62 11.79 -19.85
N ALA A 137 18.42 10.85 -20.81
CA ALA A 137 17.73 11.15 -22.07
C ALA A 137 16.25 11.52 -21.85
N LEU A 138 15.59 10.94 -20.84
CA LEU A 138 14.21 11.24 -20.48
C LEU A 138 14.04 12.62 -19.84
N LYS A 139 15.07 13.20 -19.24
CA LYS A 139 15.04 14.51 -18.55
C LYS A 139 13.83 14.63 -17.61
N PRO A 140 13.70 13.74 -16.61
CA PRO A 140 12.57 13.79 -15.69
C PRO A 140 12.63 15.03 -14.80
N ASP A 141 11.46 15.63 -14.52
CA ASP A 141 11.33 16.65 -13.47
C ASP A 141 11.41 16.01 -12.07
N VAL A 142 11.00 14.75 -11.95
CA VAL A 142 11.03 13.98 -10.73
C VAL A 142 11.08 12.47 -11.03
N ILE A 143 11.83 11.75 -10.20
CA ILE A 143 11.82 10.28 -10.13
C ILE A 143 11.25 9.89 -8.75
N PHE A 144 10.05 9.33 -8.70
CA PHE A 144 9.52 8.77 -7.48
C PHE A 144 10.13 7.40 -7.26
N ASN A 145 10.81 7.24 -6.15
CA ASN A 145 11.49 6.00 -5.76
C ASN A 145 11.24 5.72 -4.27
N PHE A 146 11.71 4.61 -3.78
CA PHE A 146 11.70 4.21 -2.37
C PHE A 146 13.09 3.72 -1.97
N GLY A 147 13.33 3.62 -0.67
CA GLY A 147 14.51 3.00 -0.10
C GLY A 147 14.10 1.89 0.86
N VAL A 148 14.92 0.86 0.98
CA VAL A 148 14.77 -0.22 1.96
C VAL A 148 15.90 -0.22 3.01
N GLY A 149 16.92 0.63 2.79
CA GLY A 149 18.02 0.87 3.72
C GLY A 149 19.13 -0.16 3.66
N ASN A 150 19.34 -0.78 2.50
CA ASN A 150 20.40 -1.77 2.29
C ASN A 150 21.03 -1.65 0.89
N GLU A 151 21.92 -2.60 0.55
CA GLU A 151 22.68 -2.63 -0.71
C GLU A 151 21.84 -2.78 -1.98
N TRP A 152 20.57 -3.13 -1.86
CA TRP A 152 19.63 -3.26 -2.98
C TRP A 152 18.97 -1.94 -3.37
N ASP A 153 19.21 -0.87 -2.60
CA ASP A 153 18.68 0.45 -2.95
C ASP A 153 19.24 0.94 -4.27
N THR A 154 18.35 1.30 -5.18
CA THR A 154 18.71 1.77 -6.54
C THR A 154 18.90 3.28 -6.60
N PHE A 155 18.30 4.04 -5.69
CA PHE A 155 18.28 5.49 -5.69
C PHE A 155 19.66 6.15 -5.52
N PRO A 156 20.66 5.59 -4.79
CA PRO A 156 21.96 6.27 -4.62
C PRO A 156 22.66 6.53 -5.94
N LYS A 157 22.66 5.56 -6.86
CA LYS A 157 23.29 5.73 -8.19
C LYS A 157 22.62 6.82 -9.02
N MET A 158 21.31 6.97 -8.91
CA MET A 158 20.58 8.04 -9.60
C MET A 158 20.95 9.42 -9.00
N GLN A 159 21.05 9.49 -7.66
CA GLN A 159 21.45 10.73 -6.97
C GLN A 159 22.89 11.14 -7.31
N GLU A 160 23.82 10.19 -7.36
CA GLU A 160 25.20 10.40 -7.81
C GLU A 160 25.26 10.93 -9.25
N ALA A 161 24.33 10.51 -10.10
CA ALA A 161 24.18 11.02 -11.47
C ALA A 161 23.40 12.34 -11.54
N GLY A 162 23.08 12.99 -10.41
CA GLY A 162 22.38 14.27 -10.37
C GLY A 162 20.88 14.20 -10.73
N MET A 163 20.26 13.02 -10.67
CA MET A 163 18.84 12.86 -10.98
C MET A 163 17.94 13.38 -9.86
N PRO A 164 16.76 13.96 -10.17
CA PRO A 164 15.83 14.51 -9.19
C PRO A 164 15.02 13.41 -8.49
N VAL A 165 15.64 12.66 -7.59
CA VAL A 165 15.03 11.50 -6.90
C VAL A 165 14.32 11.96 -5.63
N VAL A 166 13.03 11.65 -5.54
CA VAL A 166 12.19 11.80 -4.35
C VAL A 166 11.92 10.43 -3.77
N LEU A 167 12.30 10.23 -2.51
CA LEU A 167 12.02 9.00 -1.78
C LEU A 167 10.65 9.11 -1.11
N LEU A 168 9.78 8.15 -1.42
CA LEU A 168 8.48 7.97 -0.80
C LEU A 168 8.56 6.72 0.11
N ALA A 169 7.82 6.71 1.20
CA ALA A 169 7.87 5.64 2.21
C ALA A 169 6.49 5.03 2.50
N ASP A 170 5.59 5.01 1.49
CA ASP A 170 4.24 4.46 1.59
C ASP A 170 4.24 2.99 2.03
N TRP A 171 5.21 2.21 1.57
CA TRP A 171 5.34 0.80 1.89
C TRP A 171 5.66 0.54 3.38
N ASN A 172 6.23 1.52 4.10
CA ASN A 172 6.59 1.43 5.52
C ASN A 172 5.44 1.85 6.46
N GLU A 173 4.28 2.22 5.93
CA GLU A 173 3.09 2.51 6.73
C GLU A 173 2.45 1.22 7.27
N GLN A 174 2.05 1.25 8.55
CA GLN A 174 1.32 0.14 9.16
C GLN A 174 -0.19 0.36 9.16
N ASP A 175 -0.63 1.61 9.01
CA ASP A 175 -2.05 1.93 8.94
C ASP A 175 -2.50 2.04 7.48
N PRO A 176 -3.57 1.30 7.07
CA PRO A 176 -4.04 1.30 5.68
C PRO A 176 -4.49 2.66 5.16
N ILE A 177 -5.06 3.50 6.02
CA ILE A 177 -5.50 4.85 5.63
C ILE A 177 -4.29 5.79 5.53
N ALA A 178 -3.34 5.71 6.47
CA ALA A 178 -2.09 6.46 6.39
C ALA A 178 -1.32 6.12 5.11
N ARG A 179 -1.33 4.85 4.68
CA ARG A 179 -0.74 4.45 3.40
C ARG A 179 -1.45 5.08 2.21
N ALA A 180 -2.78 5.06 2.17
CA ALA A 180 -3.55 5.71 1.10
C ALA A 180 -3.34 7.22 1.04
N GLN A 181 -3.03 7.88 2.17
CA GLN A 181 -2.74 9.32 2.22
C GLN A 181 -1.50 9.72 1.43
N TRP A 182 -0.59 8.80 1.09
CA TRP A 182 0.56 9.11 0.26
C TRP A 182 0.19 9.64 -1.13
N ALA A 183 -1.03 9.39 -1.59
CA ALA A 183 -1.55 10.06 -2.79
C ALA A 183 -1.54 11.59 -2.68
N VAL A 184 -1.75 12.13 -1.49
CA VAL A 184 -1.72 13.59 -1.25
C VAL A 184 -0.29 14.12 -1.38
N SER A 185 0.72 13.34 -0.92
CA SER A 185 2.12 13.73 -1.10
C SER A 185 2.52 13.76 -2.57
N ILE A 186 2.09 12.78 -3.37
CA ILE A 186 2.32 12.75 -4.82
C ILE A 186 1.57 13.92 -5.51
N ALA A 187 0.32 14.17 -5.12
CA ALA A 187 -0.49 15.25 -5.68
C ALA A 187 0.12 16.65 -5.42
N ALA A 188 0.93 16.82 -4.38
CA ALA A 188 1.62 18.07 -4.09
C ALA A 188 2.55 18.51 -5.23
N PHE A 189 3.13 17.56 -5.97
CA PHE A 189 3.98 17.82 -7.14
C PHE A 189 3.19 18.35 -8.36
N PHE A 190 1.85 18.31 -8.28
CA PHE A 190 0.94 18.73 -9.34
C PHE A 190 0.01 19.87 -8.90
N ASN A 191 0.13 20.36 -7.66
CA ASN A 191 -0.79 21.33 -7.03
C ASN A 191 -2.25 20.80 -6.96
N LYS A 192 -2.44 19.48 -6.77
CA LYS A 192 -3.73 18.79 -6.77
C LYS A 192 -4.04 18.09 -5.44
N GLU A 193 -3.47 18.55 -4.33
CA GLU A 193 -3.61 17.94 -3.01
C GLU A 193 -5.07 17.83 -2.57
N ALA A 194 -5.86 18.87 -2.85
CA ALA A 194 -7.29 18.90 -2.47
C ALA A 194 -8.07 17.75 -3.15
N GLN A 195 -7.81 17.49 -4.44
CA GLN A 195 -8.45 16.40 -5.19
C GLN A 195 -8.06 15.03 -4.61
N ALA A 196 -6.79 14.81 -4.33
CA ALA A 196 -6.31 13.58 -3.71
C ALA A 196 -6.89 13.39 -2.31
N GLN A 197 -6.96 14.45 -1.51
CA GLN A 197 -7.50 14.42 -0.15
C GLN A 197 -8.98 14.08 -0.12
N GLU A 198 -9.78 14.63 -1.03
CA GLU A 198 -11.20 14.27 -1.17
C GLU A 198 -11.36 12.76 -1.43
N ARG A 199 -10.58 12.20 -2.35
CA ARG A 199 -10.60 10.77 -2.63
C ARG A 199 -10.20 9.94 -1.41
N VAL A 200 -9.11 10.31 -0.73
CA VAL A 200 -8.65 9.62 0.49
C VAL A 200 -9.69 9.67 1.61
N ASN A 201 -10.36 10.82 1.79
CA ASN A 201 -11.43 10.94 2.77
C ASN A 201 -12.61 9.99 2.48
N ALA A 202 -12.99 9.85 1.21
CA ALA A 202 -14.04 8.90 0.80
C ALA A 202 -13.62 7.45 1.08
N ILE A 203 -12.38 7.09 0.78
CA ILE A 203 -11.79 5.77 1.07
C ILE A 203 -11.79 5.50 2.57
N ALA A 204 -11.31 6.45 3.38
CA ALA A 204 -11.27 6.31 4.83
C ALA A 204 -12.67 6.12 5.44
N LYS A 205 -13.66 6.85 4.93
CA LYS A 205 -15.07 6.69 5.35
C LYS A 205 -15.57 5.28 5.05
N ALA A 206 -15.37 4.79 3.82
CA ALA A 206 -15.77 3.44 3.42
C ALA A 206 -15.06 2.36 4.24
N TYR A 207 -13.74 2.51 4.43
CA TYR A 207 -12.94 1.61 5.26
C TYR A 207 -13.46 1.50 6.69
N ASN A 208 -13.72 2.63 7.35
CA ASN A 208 -14.23 2.66 8.72
C ASN A 208 -15.63 2.07 8.84
N THR A 209 -16.49 2.26 7.83
CA THR A 209 -17.81 1.60 7.79
C THR A 209 -17.67 0.08 7.74
N LEU A 210 -16.82 -0.45 6.87
CA LEU A 210 -16.54 -1.88 6.75
C LEU A 210 -15.91 -2.47 8.01
N LYS A 211 -14.94 -1.77 8.61
CA LYS A 211 -14.32 -2.15 9.88
C LYS A 211 -15.35 -2.26 11.00
N THR A 212 -16.30 -1.31 11.07
CA THR A 212 -17.39 -1.35 12.07
C THR A 212 -18.32 -2.53 11.81
N LEU A 213 -18.62 -2.83 10.55
CA LEU A 213 -19.41 -4.01 10.17
C LEU A 213 -18.74 -5.31 10.66
N ALA A 214 -17.45 -5.49 10.35
CA ALA A 214 -16.68 -6.68 10.74
C ALA A 214 -16.53 -6.83 12.26
N ALA A 215 -16.45 -5.72 13.01
CA ALA A 215 -16.35 -5.74 14.47
C ALA A 215 -17.58 -6.34 15.15
N GLY A 216 -18.72 -6.36 14.47
CA GLY A 216 -19.97 -6.99 14.94
C GLY A 216 -20.01 -8.51 14.76
N SER A 217 -19.05 -9.13 14.09
CA SER A 217 -19.03 -10.58 13.89
C SER A 217 -18.81 -11.34 15.20
N ALA A 218 -19.56 -12.44 15.38
CA ALA A 218 -19.44 -13.31 16.55
C ALA A 218 -18.22 -14.25 16.50
N THR A 219 -17.63 -14.43 15.33
CA THR A 219 -16.50 -15.34 15.10
C THR A 219 -15.28 -14.58 14.61
N ARG A 220 -14.09 -15.15 14.81
CA ARG A 220 -12.83 -14.64 14.29
C ARG A 220 -12.03 -15.79 13.69
N PRO A 221 -12.10 -16.03 12.37
CA PRO A 221 -11.34 -17.10 11.73
C PRO A 221 -9.84 -16.85 11.87
N ARG A 222 -9.11 -17.93 12.16
CA ARG A 222 -7.65 -17.89 12.29
C ARG A 222 -7.01 -17.87 10.92
N VAL A 223 -6.18 -16.85 10.68
CA VAL A 223 -5.66 -16.54 9.34
C VAL A 223 -4.17 -16.87 9.24
N LEU A 224 -3.83 -17.74 8.29
CA LEU A 224 -2.49 -18.02 7.81
C LEU A 224 -2.22 -17.17 6.56
N ILE A 225 -0.98 -16.68 6.41
CA ILE A 225 -0.59 -15.90 5.21
C ILE A 225 0.70 -16.42 4.60
N ASN A 226 0.85 -16.13 3.29
CA ASN A 226 2.01 -16.46 2.48
C ASN A 226 2.30 -17.97 2.46
N GLY A 227 3.44 -18.35 1.91
CA GLY A 227 3.93 -19.72 1.87
C GLY A 227 5.45 -19.78 1.83
N PRO A 228 6.03 -20.95 1.89
CA PRO A 228 7.48 -21.11 1.86
C PRO A 228 8.05 -20.78 0.48
N PHE A 229 9.20 -20.14 0.50
CA PHE A 229 10.03 -19.92 -0.67
C PHE A 229 11.48 -20.26 -0.32
N GLN A 230 12.11 -21.14 -1.08
CA GLN A 230 13.48 -21.61 -0.86
C GLN A 230 13.77 -22.07 0.60
N GLY A 231 12.83 -22.79 1.20
CA GLY A 231 12.97 -23.33 2.55
C GLY A 231 12.64 -22.36 3.69
N VAL A 232 12.35 -21.11 3.38
CA VAL A 232 11.98 -20.07 4.35
C VAL A 232 10.53 -19.67 4.14
N TRP A 233 9.77 -19.54 5.25
CA TRP A 233 8.42 -19.02 5.23
C TRP A 233 8.39 -17.63 5.86
N THR A 234 8.30 -16.61 5.01
CA THR A 234 8.19 -15.23 5.50
C THR A 234 6.73 -14.91 5.81
N VAL A 235 6.43 -14.63 7.07
CA VAL A 235 5.13 -14.14 7.53
C VAL A 235 5.24 -12.70 7.99
N SER A 236 4.15 -11.95 7.96
CA SER A 236 4.12 -10.58 8.45
C SER A 236 4.16 -10.54 9.99
N GLY A 237 4.85 -9.57 10.56
CA GLY A 237 4.80 -9.33 12.01
C GLY A 237 3.40 -8.91 12.47
N GLY A 238 3.10 -9.11 13.76
CA GLY A 238 1.77 -8.87 14.32
C GLY A 238 1.36 -7.40 14.40
N GLN A 239 2.29 -6.45 14.16
CA GLN A 239 2.00 -5.01 14.07
C GLN A 239 2.18 -4.46 12.65
N SER A 240 2.21 -5.33 11.65
CA SER A 240 2.34 -4.96 10.24
C SER A 240 1.02 -4.47 9.63
N TYR A 241 1.12 -3.86 8.46
CA TYR A 241 -0.01 -3.48 7.61
C TYR A 241 -0.98 -4.65 7.37
N MET A 242 -0.46 -5.85 7.02
CA MET A 242 -1.27 -7.04 6.76
C MET A 242 -1.98 -7.54 8.03
N ALA A 243 -1.27 -7.58 9.16
CA ALA A 243 -1.86 -7.95 10.44
C ALA A 243 -3.01 -7.00 10.83
N ARG A 244 -2.84 -5.70 10.54
CA ARG A 244 -3.88 -4.69 10.76
C ARG A 244 -5.10 -4.93 9.89
N LEU A 245 -4.93 -5.17 8.59
CA LEU A 245 -6.04 -5.48 7.67
C LEU A 245 -6.83 -6.72 8.12
N ILE A 246 -6.12 -7.78 8.50
CA ILE A 246 -6.75 -9.02 8.99
C ILE A 246 -7.58 -8.74 10.26
N ALA A 247 -7.03 -8.00 11.21
CA ALA A 247 -7.71 -7.64 12.45
C ALA A 247 -8.94 -6.76 12.20
N ASP A 248 -8.81 -5.75 11.30
CA ASP A 248 -9.89 -4.82 10.95
C ASP A 248 -11.00 -5.52 10.14
N ALA A 249 -10.67 -6.61 9.42
CA ALA A 249 -11.64 -7.50 8.76
C ALA A 249 -12.28 -8.54 9.69
N GLY A 250 -12.00 -8.52 11.00
CA GLY A 250 -12.54 -9.47 11.97
C GLY A 250 -11.84 -10.83 12.00
N GLY A 251 -10.65 -10.96 11.40
CA GLY A 251 -9.83 -12.18 11.48
C GLY A 251 -8.95 -12.22 12.74
N ASP A 252 -8.46 -13.42 13.07
CA ASP A 252 -7.44 -13.66 14.09
C ASP A 252 -6.14 -14.10 13.41
N TYR A 253 -5.19 -13.17 13.31
CA TYR A 253 -3.91 -13.45 12.65
C TYR A 253 -3.04 -14.37 13.51
N LEU A 254 -2.52 -15.46 12.95
CA LEU A 254 -1.75 -16.47 13.69
C LEU A 254 -0.47 -15.93 14.38
N TRP A 255 0.03 -14.76 14.00
CA TRP A 255 1.15 -14.07 14.64
C TRP A 255 0.76 -12.71 15.23
N SER A 256 -0.51 -12.51 15.59
CA SER A 256 -0.99 -11.27 16.23
C SER A 256 -0.29 -10.93 17.55
N ASP A 257 0.27 -11.94 18.22
CA ASP A 257 1.07 -11.82 19.45
C ASP A 257 2.48 -11.22 19.23
N ASN A 258 2.97 -11.23 17.98
CA ASN A 258 4.29 -10.72 17.64
C ASN A 258 4.30 -9.18 17.59
N LYS A 259 5.40 -8.55 18.03
CA LYS A 259 5.53 -7.08 18.09
C LYS A 259 6.23 -6.44 16.89
N SER A 260 6.72 -7.25 15.95
CA SER A 260 7.36 -6.73 14.74
C SER A 260 6.36 -6.05 13.81
N THR A 261 6.81 -5.02 13.11
CA THR A 261 6.09 -4.37 12.00
C THR A 261 6.52 -4.91 10.63
N GLY A 262 7.68 -5.58 10.57
CA GLY A 262 8.27 -6.15 9.35
C GLY A 262 7.96 -7.64 9.16
N GLY A 263 8.63 -8.25 8.18
CA GLY A 263 8.56 -9.68 7.93
C GLY A 263 9.33 -10.50 8.97
N LEU A 264 8.84 -11.72 9.25
CA LEU A 264 9.47 -12.72 10.09
C LEU A 264 9.84 -13.91 9.22
N ASN A 265 11.13 -14.18 9.12
CA ASN A 265 11.64 -15.35 8.39
C ASN A 265 11.66 -16.55 9.33
N LEU A 266 10.78 -17.51 9.10
CA LEU A 266 10.58 -18.70 9.94
C LEU A 266 10.90 -19.96 9.14
N SER A 267 11.24 -21.06 9.86
CA SER A 267 11.29 -22.37 9.23
C SER A 267 9.89 -22.89 8.91
N ILE A 268 9.78 -23.79 7.95
CA ILE A 268 8.50 -24.41 7.58
C ILE A 268 7.88 -25.10 8.79
N GLU A 269 8.68 -25.76 9.64
CA GLU A 269 8.25 -26.47 10.84
C GLU A 269 7.59 -25.52 11.86
N ALA A 270 8.22 -24.36 12.10
CA ALA A 270 7.71 -23.37 13.05
C ALA A 270 6.36 -22.79 12.60
N VAL A 271 6.18 -22.61 11.27
CA VAL A 271 4.90 -22.13 10.72
C VAL A 271 3.88 -23.26 10.71
N PHE A 272 4.27 -24.49 10.37
CA PHE A 272 3.38 -25.65 10.24
C PHE A 272 2.61 -25.94 11.55
N GLU A 273 3.26 -25.82 12.70
CA GLU A 273 2.61 -26.00 14.00
C GLU A 273 1.42 -25.04 14.19
N ARG A 274 1.59 -23.77 13.82
CA ARG A 274 0.49 -22.77 13.87
C ARG A 274 -0.53 -23.00 12.75
N ALA A 275 -0.07 -23.40 11.55
CA ALA A 275 -0.91 -23.65 10.37
C ALA A 275 -1.96 -24.75 10.57
N LEU A 276 -1.71 -25.74 11.44
CA LEU A 276 -2.68 -26.76 11.82
C LEU A 276 -3.99 -26.20 12.41
N ARG A 277 -3.96 -24.97 12.91
CA ARG A 277 -5.11 -24.27 13.49
C ARG A 277 -5.77 -23.28 12.55
N ALA A 278 -5.22 -23.07 11.34
CA ALA A 278 -5.71 -22.09 10.39
C ALA A 278 -7.11 -22.46 9.89
N ASP A 279 -7.98 -21.45 9.82
CA ASP A 279 -9.32 -21.56 9.24
C ASP A 279 -9.33 -21.01 7.80
N VAL A 280 -8.48 -20.00 7.52
CA VAL A 280 -8.29 -19.38 6.20
C VAL A 280 -6.80 -19.24 5.90
N TRP A 281 -6.41 -19.47 4.65
CA TRP A 281 -5.05 -19.27 4.16
C TRP A 281 -5.03 -18.28 3.00
N LEU A 282 -4.34 -17.14 3.18
CA LEU A 282 -4.21 -16.09 2.17
C LEU A 282 -2.82 -16.14 1.51
N ASN A 283 -2.80 -16.05 0.18
CA ASN A 283 -1.59 -15.86 -0.63
C ASN A 283 -0.51 -16.95 -0.43
N PRO A 284 -0.83 -18.25 -0.53
CA PRO A 284 0.12 -19.33 -0.22
C PRO A 284 1.35 -19.32 -1.13
N VAL A 285 1.19 -19.01 -2.40
CA VAL A 285 2.28 -18.90 -3.38
C VAL A 285 1.81 -18.10 -4.60
N TYR A 286 2.70 -17.27 -5.10
CA TYR A 286 2.46 -16.52 -6.32
C TYR A 286 2.35 -17.46 -7.53
N GLY A 287 1.34 -17.22 -8.38
CA GLY A 287 1.10 -18.00 -9.59
C GLY A 287 0.31 -19.31 -9.38
N ALA A 288 -0.11 -19.64 -8.14
CA ALA A 288 -0.96 -20.81 -7.90
C ALA A 288 -2.32 -20.63 -8.59
N LYS A 289 -2.73 -21.65 -9.35
CA LYS A 289 -4.00 -21.67 -10.07
C LYS A 289 -5.04 -22.54 -9.36
N ARG A 290 -4.61 -23.51 -8.57
CA ARG A 290 -5.45 -24.52 -7.91
C ARG A 290 -4.82 -25.02 -6.60
N LEU A 291 -5.59 -25.72 -5.78
CA LEU A 291 -5.13 -26.28 -4.51
C LEU A 291 -4.00 -27.29 -4.67
N ALA A 292 -3.97 -28.01 -5.80
CA ALA A 292 -2.89 -28.94 -6.08
C ALA A 292 -1.53 -28.25 -6.16
N ASP A 293 -1.46 -27.01 -6.65
CA ASP A 293 -0.21 -26.25 -6.74
C ASP A 293 0.31 -25.88 -5.33
N VAL A 294 -0.59 -25.64 -4.39
CA VAL A 294 -0.25 -25.38 -2.98
C VAL A 294 0.19 -26.67 -2.27
N ARG A 295 -0.48 -27.80 -2.53
CA ARG A 295 -0.07 -29.12 -1.99
C ARG A 295 1.32 -29.52 -2.46
N ALA A 296 1.72 -29.12 -3.67
CA ALA A 296 3.01 -29.43 -4.24
C ALA A 296 4.19 -28.68 -3.59
N LEU A 297 3.94 -27.62 -2.82
CA LEU A 297 5.00 -26.87 -2.13
C LEU A 297 5.68 -27.70 -1.04
N ASP A 298 4.89 -28.51 -0.32
CA ASP A 298 5.39 -29.41 0.71
C ASP A 298 4.38 -30.55 0.92
N PRO A 299 4.79 -31.83 0.88
CA PRO A 299 3.89 -32.97 1.05
C PRO A 299 3.10 -32.96 2.36
N ARG A 300 3.64 -32.33 3.41
CA ARG A 300 2.99 -32.17 4.72
C ARG A 300 1.76 -31.29 4.66
N PHE A 301 1.62 -30.43 3.66
CA PHE A 301 0.48 -29.51 3.57
C PHE A 301 -0.85 -30.24 3.31
N SER A 302 -0.80 -31.46 2.76
CA SER A 302 -1.99 -32.28 2.53
C SER A 302 -2.83 -32.56 3.80
N VAL A 303 -2.21 -32.50 5.00
CA VAL A 303 -2.92 -32.70 6.27
C VAL A 303 -3.45 -31.43 6.90
N LEU A 304 -3.15 -30.25 6.35
CA LEU A 304 -3.64 -28.97 6.86
C LEU A 304 -5.16 -28.87 6.69
N PRO A 305 -5.94 -28.68 7.77
CA PRO A 305 -7.40 -28.60 7.68
C PRO A 305 -7.90 -27.48 6.75
N VAL A 306 -7.20 -26.34 6.72
CA VAL A 306 -7.53 -25.21 5.85
C VAL A 306 -7.46 -25.59 4.37
N LEU A 307 -6.47 -26.40 3.99
CA LEU A 307 -6.31 -26.88 2.61
C LEU A 307 -7.33 -27.98 2.25
N GLN A 308 -7.65 -28.88 3.20
CA GLN A 308 -8.68 -29.89 3.02
C GLN A 308 -10.09 -29.30 2.87
N LYS A 309 -10.37 -28.19 3.57
CA LYS A 309 -11.63 -27.44 3.46
C LYS A 309 -11.66 -26.50 2.26
N GLY A 310 -10.58 -26.37 1.53
CA GLY A 310 -10.46 -25.45 0.38
C GLY A 310 -10.61 -23.98 0.76
N GLN A 311 -10.23 -23.57 1.97
CA GLN A 311 -10.29 -22.18 2.41
C GLN A 311 -8.96 -21.45 2.12
N VAL A 312 -8.56 -21.49 0.86
CA VAL A 312 -7.30 -20.95 0.35
C VAL A 312 -7.58 -19.93 -0.73
N TRP A 313 -7.00 -18.75 -0.57
CA TRP A 313 -7.26 -17.58 -1.39
C TRP A 313 -5.95 -16.94 -1.86
N THR A 314 -5.95 -16.40 -3.06
CA THR A 314 -4.83 -15.62 -3.61
C THR A 314 -5.30 -14.23 -4.04
N ASN A 315 -4.43 -13.23 -3.94
CA ASN A 315 -4.68 -11.86 -4.36
C ASN A 315 -4.43 -11.61 -5.86
N GLU A 316 -4.48 -12.67 -6.66
CA GLU A 316 -4.19 -12.63 -8.10
C GLU A 316 -5.46 -12.68 -8.96
N LEU A 317 -6.56 -12.05 -8.49
CA LEU A 317 -7.77 -11.98 -9.30
C LEU A 317 -7.55 -11.11 -10.55
N ARG A 318 -6.83 -10.00 -10.39
CA ARG A 318 -6.60 -9.00 -11.43
C ARG A 318 -5.12 -8.95 -11.80
N MET A 319 -4.80 -9.68 -12.86
CA MET A 319 -3.45 -9.78 -13.42
C MET A 319 -3.41 -9.20 -14.82
N SER A 320 -2.38 -8.42 -15.15
CA SER A 320 -2.11 -8.05 -16.54
C SER A 320 -1.57 -9.25 -17.32
N PRO A 321 -1.70 -9.27 -18.66
CA PRO A 321 -1.11 -10.34 -19.48
C PRO A 321 0.42 -10.49 -19.35
N LYS A 322 1.09 -9.45 -18.83
CA LYS A 322 2.54 -9.42 -18.63
C LYS A 322 2.98 -9.81 -17.21
N GLY A 323 2.02 -10.03 -16.29
CA GLY A 323 2.31 -10.43 -14.91
C GLY A 323 2.12 -9.33 -13.87
N GLY A 324 1.77 -8.11 -14.26
CA GLY A 324 1.42 -7.04 -13.32
C GLY A 324 0.20 -7.44 -12.49
N ASN A 325 0.31 -7.30 -11.17
CA ASN A 325 -0.75 -7.65 -10.22
C ASN A 325 -1.35 -6.37 -9.60
N ASP A 326 -2.64 -6.15 -9.85
CA ASP A 326 -3.34 -4.96 -9.38
C ASP A 326 -3.41 -4.82 -7.85
N TYR A 327 -3.31 -5.94 -7.13
CA TYR A 327 -3.20 -5.91 -5.67
C TYR A 327 -1.97 -5.11 -5.19
N PHE A 328 -0.85 -5.16 -5.92
CA PHE A 328 0.35 -4.39 -5.62
C PHE A 328 0.37 -3.00 -6.28
N GLU A 329 -0.70 -2.64 -6.98
CA GLU A 329 -0.86 -1.35 -7.63
C GLU A 329 -2.06 -0.60 -7.04
N SER A 330 -3.28 -0.84 -7.50
CA SER A 330 -4.45 -0.04 -7.09
C SER A 330 -4.91 -0.29 -5.66
N ALA A 331 -4.64 -1.47 -5.07
CA ALA A 331 -5.08 -1.78 -3.71
C ALA A 331 -4.42 -0.90 -2.64
N VAL A 332 -3.22 -0.39 -2.92
CA VAL A 332 -2.52 0.56 -2.02
C VAL A 332 -3.37 1.80 -1.74
N MET A 333 -4.01 2.31 -2.78
CA MET A 333 -4.92 3.47 -2.69
C MET A 333 -6.36 3.09 -2.32
N ASN A 334 -6.73 1.80 -2.38
CA ASN A 334 -8.08 1.33 -2.11
C ASN A 334 -8.10 0.25 -1.02
N PRO A 335 -7.56 0.51 0.19
CA PRO A 335 -7.55 -0.45 1.28
C PRO A 335 -8.97 -0.84 1.73
N ASN A 336 -9.97 -0.01 1.48
CA ASN A 336 -11.38 -0.33 1.71
C ASN A 336 -11.84 -1.53 0.86
N LEU A 337 -11.42 -1.64 -0.40
CA LEU A 337 -11.77 -2.76 -1.27
C LEU A 337 -11.05 -4.04 -0.86
N VAL A 338 -9.80 -3.93 -0.36
CA VAL A 338 -9.08 -5.08 0.23
C VAL A 338 -9.77 -5.55 1.50
N LEU A 339 -10.19 -4.61 2.37
CA LEU A 339 -10.91 -4.92 3.61
C LEU A 339 -12.25 -5.60 3.30
N GLU A 340 -12.97 -5.12 2.29
CA GLU A 340 -14.24 -5.68 1.84
C GLU A 340 -14.09 -7.13 1.37
N ASP A 341 -13.07 -7.41 0.54
CA ASP A 341 -12.73 -8.77 0.12
C ASP A 341 -12.41 -9.67 1.32
N MET A 342 -11.59 -9.19 2.26
CA MET A 342 -11.24 -9.96 3.46
C MET A 342 -12.46 -10.24 4.36
N ILE A 343 -13.36 -9.27 4.51
CA ILE A 343 -14.63 -9.48 5.25
C ILE A 343 -15.46 -10.55 4.57
N ALA A 344 -15.61 -10.50 3.25
CA ALA A 344 -16.37 -11.52 2.51
C ALA A 344 -15.73 -12.92 2.60
N ILE A 345 -14.40 -13.02 2.73
CA ILE A 345 -13.69 -14.26 2.95
C ILE A 345 -13.91 -14.79 4.39
N PHE A 346 -13.85 -13.91 5.40
CA PHE A 346 -13.87 -14.27 6.80
C PHE A 346 -15.30 -14.45 7.33
N HIS A 347 -16.22 -13.63 6.81
CA HIS A 347 -17.61 -13.49 7.26
C HIS A 347 -18.53 -13.34 6.04
N PRO A 348 -18.69 -14.40 5.21
CA PRO A 348 -19.48 -14.33 3.98
C PRO A 348 -20.94 -13.93 4.23
N GLU A 349 -21.45 -14.20 5.44
CA GLU A 349 -22.80 -13.79 5.86
C GLU A 349 -22.99 -12.27 5.98
N LEU A 350 -21.91 -11.51 6.21
CA LEU A 350 -21.97 -10.04 6.29
C LEU A 350 -22.04 -9.38 4.91
N LEU A 351 -21.51 -10.04 3.88
CA LEU A 351 -21.44 -9.55 2.51
C LEU A 351 -21.82 -10.67 1.51
N PRO A 352 -23.07 -11.18 1.53
CA PRO A 352 -23.45 -12.39 0.78
C PRO A 352 -23.36 -12.23 -0.76
N ASP A 353 -23.53 -11.01 -1.28
CA ASP A 353 -23.51 -10.73 -2.72
C ASP A 353 -22.19 -10.09 -3.19
N HIS A 354 -21.13 -10.19 -2.36
CA HIS A 354 -19.85 -9.55 -2.64
C HIS A 354 -19.21 -10.07 -3.93
N LYS A 355 -18.77 -9.14 -4.76
CA LYS A 355 -17.92 -9.42 -5.93
C LYS A 355 -16.49 -9.04 -5.60
N PHE A 356 -15.62 -10.03 -5.57
CA PHE A 356 -14.24 -9.83 -5.19
C PHE A 356 -13.51 -8.82 -6.08
N ASN A 357 -12.73 -7.96 -5.47
CA ASN A 357 -11.93 -6.94 -6.14
C ASN A 357 -10.53 -7.45 -6.48
N TYR A 358 -9.87 -8.11 -5.54
CA TYR A 358 -8.47 -8.54 -5.65
C TYR A 358 -8.26 -10.02 -5.37
N TYR A 359 -9.10 -10.61 -4.51
CA TYR A 359 -8.94 -11.99 -4.10
C TYR A 359 -9.76 -12.94 -4.96
N LYS A 360 -9.21 -14.13 -5.16
CA LYS A 360 -9.94 -15.29 -5.74
C LYS A 360 -9.66 -16.53 -4.93
N LYS A 361 -10.67 -17.39 -4.81
CA LYS A 361 -10.54 -18.70 -4.16
C LYS A 361 -9.79 -19.66 -5.07
N LEU A 362 -8.87 -20.45 -4.52
CA LEU A 362 -8.26 -21.55 -5.23
C LEU A 362 -9.19 -22.77 -5.16
N ASN A 363 -9.51 -23.36 -6.30
CA ASN A 363 -10.31 -24.58 -6.42
C ASN A 363 -9.41 -25.79 -6.64
N GLU A 364 -9.98 -27.01 -6.65
CA GLU A 364 -9.25 -28.26 -6.93
C GLU A 364 -8.60 -28.27 -8.34
#